data_e7bdf4284f3ff825fb6137b9e70bc98f
#
_entry.id   e7bdf4284f3ff825fb6137b9e70bc98f
#
_cell.length_a   1.000
_cell.length_b   1.000
_cell.length_c   1.000
_cell.angle_alpha   90.00
_cell.angle_beta   90.00
_cell.angle_gamma   90.00
#
_symmetry.space_group_name_H-M   'P 1'
#
loop_
_entity.id
_entity.type
_entity.pdbx_description
1 polymer ?
#
loop_
_entity_poly.entity_id
_entity_poly.type
_entity_poly.pdbx_seq_one_letter_code
_entity_poly.pdbx_strand_id
1 'polypeptide(L)'
;MRIFQMLSSLTYGDAIGNVVLALKEAIQKLGYETEVYAEAIDTRLPAGSAKKIQYLPELHKDDVVINHLSNGTSWNRRFGDFSCRKIIYYHNVTPPRFFEDFSVELQMNCHRGLKDVEYLADKVDYCLAVSEFNKQDLRRMGYRQKIDVLPILIPYGDYDKTPSQKILDKYGDGRTNILFTGRISPNKKQEDVIKAFFYYKNYMNQDARLFFVGKYAGMEAYYEQLKRYAEALDLKDVYFTGHIKFDEILAYYRTADVFVCMSEHEGFCVPLVEAMYFGVPIVAYDSSAIADTLGNGGILTEDKDPKLVAEIINRLVQDETLRKEIISRQKEQLKRFEY
;
A
#
# COMPACT_ATOMS: atom_id res chain seq x y z
N MET A 1 -10.70 -31.61 -1.62
CA MET A 1 -10.59 -30.19 -2.05
C MET A 1 -9.41 -29.56 -1.34
N ARG A 2 -8.40 -29.15 -2.08
CA ARG A 2 -7.25 -28.38 -1.59
C ARG A 2 -7.40 -26.93 -2.06
N ILE A 3 -6.87 -25.98 -1.30
CA ILE A 3 -6.93 -24.55 -1.65
C ILE A 3 -5.50 -24.03 -1.73
N PHE A 4 -5.05 -23.70 -2.92
CA PHE A 4 -3.71 -23.19 -3.14
C PHE A 4 -3.74 -21.69 -3.43
N GLN A 5 -2.70 -21.00 -2.99
CA GLN A 5 -2.48 -19.59 -3.32
C GLN A 5 -1.26 -19.46 -4.22
N MET A 6 -1.32 -18.60 -5.22
CA MET A 6 -0.17 -18.31 -6.08
C MET A 6 0.03 -16.80 -6.27
N LEU A 7 1.30 -16.39 -6.37
CA LEU A 7 1.69 -15.00 -6.55
C LEU A 7 3.07 -14.91 -7.22
N SER A 8 3.38 -13.74 -7.79
CA SER A 8 4.69 -13.48 -8.40
C SER A 8 5.82 -13.47 -7.37
N SER A 9 5.65 -12.76 -6.26
CA SER A 9 6.66 -12.70 -5.21
C SER A 9 6.06 -12.62 -3.83
N LEU A 10 6.56 -13.45 -2.91
CA LEU A 10 6.28 -13.35 -1.48
C LEU A 10 7.43 -12.61 -0.81
N THR A 11 7.19 -11.37 -0.41
CA THR A 11 8.21 -10.46 0.13
C THR A 11 7.94 -10.17 1.61
N TYR A 12 9.00 -10.17 2.42
CA TYR A 12 8.90 -9.83 3.83
C TYR A 12 8.47 -8.38 4.03
N GLY A 13 7.44 -8.15 4.87
CA GLY A 13 6.92 -6.82 5.20
C GLY A 13 6.16 -6.14 4.06
N ASP A 14 5.71 -6.90 3.07
CA ASP A 14 4.84 -6.40 2.00
C ASP A 14 3.36 -6.69 2.31
N ALA A 15 2.48 -5.75 1.98
CA ALA A 15 1.05 -5.86 2.25
C ALA A 15 0.41 -7.12 1.64
N ILE A 16 0.76 -7.45 0.39
CA ILE A 16 0.24 -8.65 -0.30
C ILE A 16 0.77 -9.91 0.39
N GLY A 17 2.05 -9.94 0.76
CA GLY A 17 2.66 -11.05 1.50
C GLY A 17 1.94 -11.32 2.82
N ASN A 18 1.61 -10.28 3.57
CA ASN A 18 0.87 -10.41 4.82
C ASN A 18 -0.53 -10.99 4.60
N VAL A 19 -1.26 -10.52 3.58
CA VAL A 19 -2.58 -11.07 3.22
C VAL A 19 -2.49 -12.54 2.86
N VAL A 20 -1.53 -12.94 2.05
CA VAL A 20 -1.33 -14.34 1.61
C VAL A 20 -1.10 -15.25 2.81
N LEU A 21 -0.26 -14.84 3.75
CA LEU A 21 0.03 -15.64 4.94
C LEU A 21 -1.16 -15.69 5.90
N ALA A 22 -1.84 -14.57 6.14
CA ALA A 22 -3.05 -14.54 6.96
C ALA A 22 -4.18 -15.40 6.37
N LEU A 23 -4.35 -15.34 5.05
CA LEU A 23 -5.33 -16.18 4.36
C LEU A 23 -4.96 -17.66 4.41
N LYS A 24 -3.65 -18.02 4.31
CA LYS A 24 -3.17 -19.39 4.52
C LYS A 24 -3.59 -19.91 5.90
N GLU A 25 -3.36 -19.13 6.96
CA GLU A 25 -3.75 -19.51 8.32
C GLU A 25 -5.28 -19.66 8.47
N ALA A 26 -6.05 -18.74 7.90
CA ALA A 26 -7.51 -18.80 7.95
C ALA A 26 -8.05 -20.06 7.25
N ILE A 27 -7.51 -20.40 6.09
CA ILE A 27 -7.88 -21.61 5.33
C ILE A 27 -7.53 -22.87 6.13
N GLN A 28 -6.36 -22.90 6.79
CA GLN A 28 -5.95 -24.02 7.66
C GLN A 28 -6.88 -24.17 8.86
N LYS A 29 -7.27 -23.06 9.52
CA LYS A 29 -8.22 -23.07 10.64
C LYS A 29 -9.59 -23.61 10.23
N LEU A 30 -9.99 -23.45 8.99
CA LEU A 30 -11.21 -24.02 8.42
C LEU A 30 -11.09 -25.50 8.07
N GLY A 31 -9.92 -26.12 8.26
CA GLY A 31 -9.68 -27.55 8.05
C GLY A 31 -9.33 -27.93 6.61
N TYR A 32 -9.02 -26.96 5.74
CA TYR A 32 -8.59 -27.25 4.37
C TYR A 32 -7.08 -27.40 4.27
N GLU A 33 -6.65 -28.34 3.43
CA GLU A 33 -5.26 -28.42 2.98
C GLU A 33 -4.94 -27.20 2.11
N THR A 34 -3.89 -26.47 2.45
CA THR A 34 -3.49 -25.26 1.72
C THR A 34 -1.98 -25.10 1.67
N GLU A 35 -1.50 -24.51 0.58
CA GLU A 35 -0.10 -24.12 0.41
C GLU A 35 0.00 -22.87 -0.45
N VAL A 36 1.10 -22.13 -0.27
CA VAL A 36 1.42 -20.92 -1.04
C VAL A 36 2.53 -21.24 -2.03
N TYR A 37 2.37 -20.79 -3.28
CA TYR A 37 3.35 -20.95 -4.36
C TYR A 37 3.73 -19.59 -4.93
N ALA A 38 5.05 -19.29 -4.98
CA ALA A 38 5.56 -18.01 -5.49
C ALA A 38 6.73 -18.21 -6.47
N GLU A 39 6.85 -17.33 -7.46
CA GLU A 39 8.01 -17.33 -8.37
C GLU A 39 9.27 -16.87 -7.62
N ALA A 40 9.15 -15.84 -6.80
CA ALA A 40 10.21 -15.35 -5.92
C ALA A 40 9.77 -15.41 -4.44
N ILE A 41 10.67 -15.82 -3.56
CA ILE A 41 10.43 -15.91 -2.12
C ILE A 41 11.59 -15.21 -1.43
N ASP A 42 11.25 -14.23 -0.59
CA ASP A 42 12.23 -13.48 0.21
C ASP A 42 12.88 -14.39 1.26
N THR A 43 14.19 -14.40 1.33
CA THR A 43 14.97 -15.25 2.23
C THR A 43 14.81 -14.90 3.71
N ARG A 44 14.24 -13.74 4.03
CA ARG A 44 13.93 -13.31 5.41
C ARG A 44 12.67 -13.93 5.97
N LEU A 45 11.83 -14.52 5.12
CA LEU A 45 10.62 -15.22 5.55
C LEU A 45 10.96 -16.54 6.26
N PRO A 46 10.16 -16.97 7.24
CA PRO A 46 10.33 -18.28 7.87
C PRO A 46 10.33 -19.42 6.85
N ALA A 47 11.13 -20.45 7.11
CA ALA A 47 11.11 -21.65 6.28
C ALA A 47 9.70 -22.26 6.22
N GLY A 48 9.24 -22.64 5.02
CA GLY A 48 7.89 -23.20 4.82
C GLY A 48 6.77 -22.16 4.65
N SER A 49 7.06 -20.86 4.64
CA SER A 49 6.06 -19.83 4.32
C SER A 49 5.43 -20.04 2.94
N ALA A 50 6.25 -20.41 1.95
CA ALA A 50 5.80 -20.75 0.60
C ALA A 50 6.77 -21.74 -0.07
N LYS A 51 6.31 -22.31 -1.18
CA LYS A 51 7.10 -23.13 -2.11
C LYS A 51 7.31 -22.39 -3.43
N LYS A 52 8.38 -22.74 -4.15
CA LYS A 52 8.54 -22.24 -5.52
C LYS A 52 7.43 -22.74 -6.42
N ILE A 53 6.89 -21.86 -7.27
CA ILE A 53 5.71 -22.13 -8.09
C ILE A 53 5.89 -23.32 -9.07
N GLN A 54 7.12 -23.62 -9.45
CA GLN A 54 7.44 -24.79 -10.29
C GLN A 54 7.13 -26.13 -9.60
N TYR A 55 6.95 -26.14 -8.29
CA TYR A 55 6.56 -27.31 -7.50
C TYR A 55 5.06 -27.35 -7.20
N LEU A 56 4.25 -26.56 -7.93
CA LEU A 56 2.79 -26.66 -7.86
C LEU A 56 2.40 -28.08 -8.26
N PRO A 57 1.64 -28.82 -7.41
CA PRO A 57 1.26 -30.20 -7.73
C PRO A 57 0.27 -30.26 -8.89
N GLU A 58 0.03 -31.47 -9.40
CA GLU A 58 -1.08 -31.71 -10.29
C GLU A 58 -2.40 -31.31 -9.63
N LEU A 59 -3.19 -30.52 -10.33
CA LEU A 59 -4.45 -29.96 -9.86
C LEU A 59 -5.62 -30.83 -10.26
N HIS A 60 -6.51 -31.11 -9.31
CA HIS A 60 -7.75 -31.83 -9.54
C HIS A 60 -8.92 -30.86 -9.72
N LYS A 61 -10.00 -31.29 -10.36
CA LYS A 61 -11.20 -30.46 -10.60
C LYS A 61 -11.81 -29.86 -9.33
N ASP A 62 -11.67 -30.56 -8.19
CA ASP A 62 -12.20 -30.14 -6.89
C ASP A 62 -11.25 -29.18 -6.14
N ASP A 63 -10.07 -28.91 -6.68
CA ASP A 63 -9.14 -27.97 -6.06
C ASP A 63 -9.53 -26.52 -6.37
N VAL A 64 -9.04 -25.60 -5.55
CA VAL A 64 -9.21 -24.16 -5.73
C VAL A 64 -7.82 -23.54 -5.81
N VAL A 65 -7.60 -22.66 -6.76
CA VAL A 65 -6.39 -21.84 -6.82
C VAL A 65 -6.77 -20.37 -6.78
N ILE A 66 -6.19 -19.64 -5.80
CA ILE A 66 -6.32 -18.20 -5.65
C ILE A 66 -5.05 -17.56 -6.22
N ASN A 67 -5.19 -16.82 -7.32
CA ASN A 67 -4.07 -16.06 -7.89
C ASN A 67 -4.09 -14.61 -7.37
N HIS A 68 -3.07 -14.23 -6.59
CA HIS A 68 -2.85 -12.87 -6.12
C HIS A 68 -2.19 -12.04 -7.21
N LEU A 69 -3.00 -11.32 -7.97
CA LEU A 69 -2.58 -10.61 -9.16
C LEU A 69 -2.26 -9.15 -8.85
N SER A 70 -0.99 -8.76 -9.01
CA SER A 70 -0.49 -7.40 -8.79
C SER A 70 0.50 -6.92 -9.87
N ASN A 71 0.97 -7.82 -10.72
CA ASN A 71 1.91 -7.54 -11.81
C ASN A 71 1.84 -8.63 -12.88
N GLY A 72 2.59 -8.46 -13.99
CA GLY A 72 2.65 -9.42 -15.08
C GLY A 72 3.66 -10.53 -14.84
N THR A 73 3.21 -11.79 -15.00
CA THR A 73 4.08 -12.97 -14.96
C THR A 73 3.67 -14.01 -16.01
N SER A 74 4.56 -14.93 -16.31
CA SER A 74 4.22 -16.04 -17.21
C SER A 74 3.17 -16.99 -16.62
N TRP A 75 3.06 -17.03 -15.30
CA TRP A 75 2.13 -17.89 -14.59
C TRP A 75 0.69 -17.36 -14.58
N ASN A 76 0.47 -16.07 -14.73
CA ASN A 76 -0.88 -15.52 -14.86
C ASN A 76 -1.64 -16.16 -16.03
N ARG A 77 -0.99 -16.32 -17.18
CA ARG A 77 -1.61 -16.97 -18.34
C ARG A 77 -1.82 -18.45 -18.14
N ARG A 78 -0.82 -19.15 -17.56
CA ARG A 78 -0.95 -20.57 -17.22
C ARG A 78 -2.09 -20.84 -16.25
N PHE A 79 -2.32 -19.93 -15.31
CA PHE A 79 -3.45 -20.00 -14.38
C PHE A 79 -4.78 -20.04 -15.12
N GLY A 80 -4.94 -19.31 -16.23
CA GLY A 80 -6.13 -19.36 -17.07
C GLY A 80 -6.46 -20.76 -17.62
N ASP A 81 -5.44 -21.60 -17.81
CA ASP A 81 -5.55 -22.93 -18.40
C ASP A 81 -5.79 -24.05 -17.36
N PHE A 82 -5.79 -23.74 -16.07
CA PHE A 82 -6.03 -24.74 -15.02
C PHE A 82 -7.45 -25.31 -15.10
N SER A 83 -7.58 -26.61 -14.86
CA SER A 83 -8.87 -27.33 -14.88
C SER A 83 -9.66 -27.25 -13.56
N CYS A 84 -9.04 -26.72 -12.49
CA CYS A 84 -9.64 -26.53 -11.18
C CYS A 84 -10.43 -25.21 -11.08
N ARG A 85 -11.08 -24.97 -9.95
CA ARG A 85 -11.73 -23.68 -9.68
C ARG A 85 -10.69 -22.57 -9.51
N LYS A 86 -10.88 -21.48 -10.25
CA LYS A 86 -9.96 -20.37 -10.36
C LYS A 86 -10.54 -19.10 -9.74
N ILE A 87 -9.80 -18.52 -8.78
CA ILE A 87 -10.16 -17.27 -8.13
C ILE A 87 -9.04 -16.26 -8.35
N ILE A 88 -9.36 -15.07 -8.84
CA ILE A 88 -8.42 -13.94 -8.81
C ILE A 88 -8.64 -13.17 -7.51
N TYR A 89 -7.54 -12.81 -6.85
CA TYR A 89 -7.51 -11.76 -5.85
C TYR A 89 -6.70 -10.60 -6.40
N TYR A 90 -7.40 -9.58 -6.87
CA TYR A 90 -6.82 -8.44 -7.58
C TYR A 90 -6.34 -7.38 -6.59
N HIS A 91 -5.01 -7.17 -6.55
CA HIS A 91 -4.33 -6.22 -5.70
C HIS A 91 -3.98 -4.90 -6.40
N ASN A 92 -4.49 -4.70 -7.60
CA ASN A 92 -4.19 -3.62 -8.52
C ASN A 92 -2.86 -3.79 -9.29
N VAL A 93 -2.83 -3.22 -10.50
CA VAL A 93 -1.62 -3.06 -11.30
C VAL A 93 -1.43 -1.58 -11.58
N THR A 94 -0.32 -1.02 -11.14
CA THR A 94 0.01 0.40 -11.36
C THR A 94 0.09 0.68 -12.86
N PRO A 95 -0.57 1.75 -13.38
CA PRO A 95 -0.47 2.11 -14.79
C PRO A 95 0.98 2.33 -15.25
N PRO A 96 1.39 1.77 -16.39
CA PRO A 96 2.77 1.80 -16.88
C PRO A 96 3.34 3.22 -17.04
N ARG A 97 2.49 4.21 -17.37
CA ARG A 97 2.88 5.61 -17.54
C ARG A 97 3.64 6.23 -16.36
N PHE A 98 3.42 5.73 -15.14
CA PHE A 98 4.16 6.22 -13.98
C PHE A 98 5.62 5.84 -13.97
N PHE A 99 6.03 4.86 -14.77
CA PHE A 99 7.39 4.34 -14.81
C PHE A 99 8.16 4.70 -16.09
N GLU A 100 7.54 5.40 -17.04
CA GLU A 100 8.13 5.70 -18.37
C GLU A 100 9.51 6.34 -18.27
N ASP A 101 9.67 7.32 -17.38
CA ASP A 101 10.92 8.07 -17.22
C ASP A 101 11.90 7.45 -16.22
N PHE A 102 11.50 6.37 -15.50
CA PHE A 102 12.25 5.89 -14.34
C PHE A 102 12.65 4.41 -14.40
N SER A 103 11.86 3.55 -15.03
CA SER A 103 12.16 2.12 -15.07
C SER A 103 11.42 1.42 -16.20
N VAL A 104 12.14 1.11 -17.28
CA VAL A 104 11.61 0.32 -18.41
C VAL A 104 11.13 -1.05 -17.95
N GLU A 105 11.85 -1.67 -17.02
CA GLU A 105 11.48 -3.00 -16.47
C GLU A 105 10.13 -2.95 -15.78
N LEU A 106 9.90 -2.01 -14.85
CA LEU A 106 8.62 -1.86 -14.16
C LEU A 106 7.51 -1.46 -15.10
N GLN A 107 7.78 -0.56 -16.05
CA GLN A 107 6.83 -0.19 -17.10
C GLN A 107 6.35 -1.42 -17.87
N MET A 108 7.27 -2.25 -18.34
CA MET A 108 6.95 -3.48 -19.08
C MET A 108 6.21 -4.51 -18.24
N ASN A 109 6.61 -4.67 -16.97
CA ASN A 109 5.95 -5.58 -16.03
C ASN A 109 4.50 -5.15 -15.76
N CYS A 110 4.26 -3.85 -15.55
CA CYS A 110 2.91 -3.31 -15.37
C CYS A 110 2.07 -3.47 -16.64
N HIS A 111 2.65 -3.18 -17.81
CA HIS A 111 1.96 -3.36 -19.10
C HIS A 111 1.55 -4.82 -19.33
N ARG A 112 2.46 -5.77 -19.05
CA ARG A 112 2.14 -7.19 -19.07
C ARG A 112 1.03 -7.52 -18.08
N GLY A 113 1.11 -6.99 -16.84
CA GLY A 113 0.12 -7.23 -15.79
C GLY A 113 -1.28 -6.84 -16.21
N LEU A 114 -1.46 -5.64 -16.79
CA LEU A 114 -2.77 -5.20 -17.30
C LEU A 114 -3.29 -6.12 -18.41
N LYS A 115 -2.43 -6.53 -19.36
CA LYS A 115 -2.82 -7.50 -20.41
C LYS A 115 -3.15 -8.87 -19.85
N ASP A 116 -2.49 -9.30 -18.78
CA ASP A 116 -2.80 -10.57 -18.13
C ASP A 116 -4.13 -10.50 -17.40
N VAL A 117 -4.45 -9.37 -16.74
CA VAL A 117 -5.77 -9.13 -16.13
C VAL A 117 -6.87 -9.22 -17.18
N GLU A 118 -6.74 -8.50 -18.30
CA GLU A 118 -7.71 -8.56 -19.41
C GLU A 118 -7.86 -9.97 -19.98
N TYR A 119 -6.75 -10.69 -20.18
CA TYR A 119 -6.75 -12.07 -20.70
C TYR A 119 -7.52 -13.04 -19.79
N LEU A 120 -7.53 -12.82 -18.48
CA LEU A 120 -8.16 -13.69 -17.50
C LEU A 120 -9.66 -13.41 -17.31
N ALA A 121 -10.19 -12.37 -17.92
CA ALA A 121 -11.55 -11.88 -17.64
C ALA A 121 -12.66 -12.94 -17.88
N ASP A 122 -12.48 -13.82 -18.87
CA ASP A 122 -13.43 -14.90 -19.19
C ASP A 122 -12.96 -16.30 -18.72
N LYS A 123 -11.85 -16.38 -17.98
CA LYS A 123 -11.18 -17.65 -17.64
C LYS A 123 -11.24 -18.02 -16.16
N VAL A 124 -11.81 -17.18 -15.33
CA VAL A 124 -11.88 -17.40 -13.88
C VAL A 124 -13.32 -17.57 -13.41
N ASP A 125 -13.50 -18.24 -12.29
CA ASP A 125 -14.82 -18.59 -11.75
C ASP A 125 -15.33 -17.54 -10.76
N TYR A 126 -14.41 -16.82 -10.08
CA TYR A 126 -14.73 -15.88 -9.03
C TYR A 126 -13.62 -14.83 -8.85
N CYS A 127 -13.98 -13.66 -8.35
CA CYS A 127 -13.04 -12.58 -8.16
C CYS A 127 -13.15 -11.98 -6.75
N LEU A 128 -11.99 -11.67 -6.18
CA LEU A 128 -11.81 -10.82 -5.02
C LEU A 128 -11.08 -9.55 -5.47
N ALA A 129 -11.47 -8.41 -4.94
CA ALA A 129 -10.80 -7.13 -5.16
C ALA A 129 -10.50 -6.47 -3.82
N VAL A 130 -9.33 -5.84 -3.67
CA VAL A 130 -8.92 -5.23 -2.38
C VAL A 130 -9.67 -3.95 -2.04
N SER A 131 -10.40 -3.36 -2.99
CA SER A 131 -11.20 -2.15 -2.81
C SER A 131 -12.36 -2.11 -3.79
N GLU A 132 -13.33 -1.22 -3.57
CA GLU A 132 -14.41 -1.00 -4.52
C GLU A 132 -13.87 -0.41 -5.84
N PHE A 133 -12.83 0.45 -5.78
CA PHE A 133 -12.13 0.93 -6.97
C PHE A 133 -11.60 -0.22 -7.82
N ASN A 134 -10.92 -1.20 -7.22
CA ASN A 134 -10.38 -2.36 -7.92
C ASN A 134 -11.49 -3.28 -8.47
N LYS A 135 -12.60 -3.40 -7.80
CA LYS A 135 -13.77 -4.12 -8.30
C LYS A 135 -14.33 -3.44 -9.55
N GLN A 136 -14.45 -2.11 -9.56
CA GLN A 136 -14.87 -1.36 -10.73
C GLN A 136 -13.84 -1.47 -11.88
N ASP A 137 -12.56 -1.52 -11.53
CA ASP A 137 -11.47 -1.72 -12.49
C ASP A 137 -11.61 -3.07 -13.21
N LEU A 138 -11.80 -4.17 -12.45
CA LEU A 138 -12.10 -5.49 -13.04
C LEU A 138 -13.36 -5.46 -13.93
N ARG A 139 -14.41 -4.75 -13.53
CA ARG A 139 -15.62 -4.59 -14.35
C ARG A 139 -15.32 -3.92 -15.68
N ARG A 140 -14.53 -2.84 -15.67
CA ARG A 140 -14.08 -2.15 -16.89
C ARG A 140 -13.22 -3.03 -17.80
N MET A 141 -12.43 -3.95 -17.21
CA MET A 141 -11.62 -4.94 -17.93
C MET A 141 -12.41 -6.16 -18.43
N GLY A 142 -13.75 -6.17 -18.28
CA GLY A 142 -14.63 -7.18 -18.88
C GLY A 142 -15.01 -8.36 -17.98
N TYR A 143 -14.65 -8.35 -16.70
CA TYR A 143 -15.05 -9.40 -15.76
C TYR A 143 -16.57 -9.36 -15.48
N ARG A 144 -17.24 -10.48 -15.70
CA ARG A 144 -18.71 -10.64 -15.51
C ARG A 144 -19.06 -11.51 -14.30
N GLN A 145 -18.13 -12.27 -13.79
CA GLN A 145 -18.26 -13.14 -12.63
C GLN A 145 -18.61 -12.32 -11.37
N LYS A 146 -19.04 -12.99 -10.30
CA LYS A 146 -19.20 -12.34 -9.01
C LYS A 146 -17.84 -11.77 -8.56
N ILE A 147 -17.83 -10.52 -8.14
CA ILE A 147 -16.66 -9.83 -7.57
C ILE A 147 -17.06 -9.33 -6.19
N ASP A 148 -16.46 -9.88 -5.16
CA ASP A 148 -16.59 -9.36 -3.80
C ASP A 148 -15.36 -8.54 -3.42
N VAL A 149 -15.57 -7.54 -2.57
CA VAL A 149 -14.46 -6.75 -2.00
C VAL A 149 -14.00 -7.44 -0.73
N LEU A 150 -12.72 -7.78 -0.71
CA LEU A 150 -12.01 -8.24 0.49
C LEU A 150 -10.82 -7.28 0.69
N PRO A 151 -10.87 -6.38 1.68
CA PRO A 151 -9.77 -5.47 1.97
C PRO A 151 -8.49 -6.19 2.37
N ILE A 152 -7.36 -5.47 2.32
CA ILE A 152 -6.09 -5.98 2.84
C ILE A 152 -6.24 -6.32 4.32
N LEU A 153 -5.86 -7.54 4.70
CA LEU A 153 -5.84 -8.00 6.09
C LEU A 153 -4.73 -7.26 6.86
N ILE A 154 -5.12 -6.50 7.87
CA ILE A 154 -4.19 -5.70 8.68
C ILE A 154 -3.91 -6.42 10.00
N PRO A 155 -2.64 -6.79 10.28
CA PRO A 155 -2.28 -7.46 11.53
C PRO A 155 -2.15 -6.44 12.66
N TYR A 156 -3.28 -5.92 13.18
CA TYR A 156 -3.29 -4.87 14.21
C TYR A 156 -2.44 -5.21 15.43
N GLY A 157 -2.37 -6.47 15.84
CA GLY A 157 -1.52 -6.90 16.95
C GLY A 157 -0.01 -6.64 16.75
N ASP A 158 0.42 -6.47 15.51
CA ASP A 158 1.81 -6.08 15.23
C ASP A 158 2.09 -4.61 15.56
N TYR A 159 1.08 -3.75 15.50
CA TYR A 159 1.22 -2.31 15.81
C TYR A 159 1.31 -2.02 17.31
N ASP A 160 0.93 -2.98 18.15
CA ASP A 160 1.10 -2.89 19.61
C ASP A 160 2.53 -3.21 20.09
N LYS A 161 3.40 -3.69 19.20
CA LYS A 161 4.81 -3.97 19.50
C LYS A 161 5.54 -2.71 19.97
N THR A 162 6.61 -2.92 20.73
CA THR A 162 7.42 -1.82 21.27
C THR A 162 8.09 -1.04 20.14
N PRO A 163 7.87 0.27 20.03
CA PRO A 163 8.52 1.11 19.04
C PRO A 163 9.98 1.37 19.39
N SER A 164 10.77 1.80 18.42
CA SER A 164 12.16 2.19 18.60
C SER A 164 12.28 3.41 19.53
N GLN A 165 12.79 3.22 20.75
CA GLN A 165 13.00 4.30 21.71
C GLN A 165 13.93 5.39 21.16
N LYS A 166 14.97 4.99 20.42
CA LYS A 166 15.91 5.91 19.76
C LYS A 166 15.21 6.91 18.84
N ILE A 167 14.21 6.46 18.08
CA ILE A 167 13.45 7.34 17.17
C ILE A 167 12.50 8.24 17.97
N LEU A 168 11.83 7.67 18.97
CA LEU A 168 10.95 8.45 19.86
C LEU A 168 11.72 9.59 20.55
N ASP A 169 12.89 9.31 21.14
CA ASP A 169 13.72 10.32 21.82
C ASP A 169 14.23 11.39 20.86
N LYS A 170 14.53 10.99 19.62
CA LYS A 170 15.09 11.90 18.61
C LYS A 170 14.05 12.85 18.02
N TYR A 171 12.83 12.38 17.81
CA TYR A 171 11.81 13.11 17.05
C TYR A 171 10.56 13.46 17.87
N GLY A 172 10.46 13.01 19.12
CA GLY A 172 9.45 13.43 20.10
C GLY A 172 9.83 14.72 20.84
N ASP A 173 10.54 15.63 20.18
CA ASP A 173 11.14 16.85 20.74
C ASP A 173 10.21 18.09 20.65
N GLY A 174 8.95 17.89 20.25
CA GLY A 174 7.94 18.94 20.14
C GLY A 174 7.94 19.71 18.80
N ARG A 175 8.85 19.38 17.87
CA ARG A 175 8.78 19.89 16.49
C ARG A 175 7.67 19.16 15.72
N THR A 176 7.04 19.87 14.79
CA THR A 176 5.99 19.25 13.95
C THR A 176 6.59 18.23 12.97
N ASN A 177 6.08 17.02 13.02
CA ASN A 177 6.49 15.91 12.17
C ASN A 177 5.41 15.57 11.15
N ILE A 178 5.67 15.86 9.88
CA ILE A 178 4.83 15.45 8.74
C ILE A 178 5.34 14.10 8.24
N LEU A 179 4.45 13.13 8.09
CA LEU A 179 4.80 11.76 7.75
C LEU A 179 4.18 11.33 6.41
N PHE A 180 4.97 10.66 5.61
CA PHE A 180 4.54 9.78 4.53
C PHE A 180 5.21 8.42 4.73
N THR A 181 4.47 7.34 4.65
CA THR A 181 5.02 5.98 4.63
C THR A 181 4.65 5.27 3.33
N GLY A 182 5.56 4.44 2.84
CA GLY A 182 5.39 3.68 1.62
C GLY A 182 6.61 3.74 0.71
N ARG A 183 6.62 2.91 -0.31
CA ARG A 183 7.71 2.88 -1.29
C ARG A 183 7.85 4.25 -1.98
N ILE A 184 9.05 4.70 -2.19
CA ILE A 184 9.32 5.87 -3.06
C ILE A 184 9.06 5.43 -4.50
N SER A 185 8.03 6.03 -5.13
CA SER A 185 7.58 5.62 -6.45
C SER A 185 6.75 6.73 -7.11
N PRO A 186 6.86 6.95 -8.43
CA PRO A 186 6.24 8.09 -9.12
C PRO A 186 4.71 8.19 -8.99
N ASN A 187 4.01 7.06 -8.84
CA ASN A 187 2.56 7.05 -8.59
C ASN A 187 2.18 7.60 -7.22
N LYS A 188 3.14 7.68 -6.29
CA LYS A 188 2.93 8.19 -4.92
C LYS A 188 3.10 9.70 -4.80
N LYS A 189 3.67 10.35 -5.84
CA LYS A 189 3.78 11.81 -5.93
C LYS A 189 4.42 12.48 -4.71
N GLN A 190 5.54 11.93 -4.26
CA GLN A 190 6.28 12.52 -3.14
C GLN A 190 6.72 13.97 -3.42
N GLU A 191 6.93 14.33 -4.70
CA GLU A 191 7.20 15.71 -5.12
C GLU A 191 6.07 16.69 -4.71
N ASP A 192 4.81 16.26 -4.73
CA ASP A 192 3.69 17.11 -4.34
C ASP A 192 3.64 17.29 -2.81
N VAL A 193 4.04 16.27 -2.06
CA VAL A 193 4.23 16.39 -0.59
C VAL A 193 5.37 17.37 -0.27
N ILE A 194 6.50 17.31 -1.01
CA ILE A 194 7.63 18.24 -0.84
C ILE A 194 7.19 19.69 -1.15
N LYS A 195 6.38 19.90 -2.21
CA LYS A 195 5.85 21.24 -2.54
C LYS A 195 4.97 21.80 -1.42
N ALA A 196 4.05 20.98 -0.90
CA ALA A 196 3.19 21.39 0.21
C ALA A 196 4.01 21.68 1.47
N PHE A 197 5.01 20.84 1.78
CA PHE A 197 5.91 21.05 2.89
C PHE A 197 6.73 22.33 2.75
N PHE A 198 7.18 22.70 1.54
CA PHE A 198 7.87 23.97 1.29
C PHE A 198 7.03 25.17 1.75
N TYR A 199 5.75 25.22 1.36
CA TYR A 199 4.87 26.30 1.79
C TYR A 199 4.60 26.25 3.29
N TYR A 200 4.33 25.09 3.85
CA TYR A 200 4.09 24.93 5.28
C TYR A 200 5.29 25.40 6.11
N LYS A 201 6.50 24.94 5.77
CA LYS A 201 7.72 25.24 6.50
C LYS A 201 8.09 26.72 6.43
N ASN A 202 8.00 27.34 5.26
CA ASN A 202 8.47 28.72 5.08
C ASN A 202 7.46 29.78 5.51
N TYR A 203 6.17 29.49 5.51
CA TYR A 203 5.13 30.49 5.75
C TYR A 203 4.28 30.24 6.99
N MET A 204 4.30 29.04 7.57
CA MET A 204 3.43 28.67 8.69
C MET A 204 4.19 28.15 9.90
N ASN A 205 5.13 27.19 9.73
CA ASN A 205 5.87 26.61 10.84
C ASN A 205 7.31 26.22 10.45
N GLN A 206 8.27 27.06 10.79
CA GLN A 206 9.70 26.83 10.51
C GLN A 206 10.29 25.63 11.27
N ASP A 207 9.68 25.21 12.37
CA ASP A 207 10.10 24.07 13.18
C ASP A 207 9.46 22.73 12.72
N ALA A 208 9.09 22.63 11.43
CA ALA A 208 8.54 21.42 10.87
C ALA A 208 9.60 20.53 10.23
N ARG A 209 9.32 19.22 10.18
CA ARG A 209 10.10 18.20 9.49
C ARG A 209 9.18 17.34 8.63
N LEU A 210 9.71 16.83 7.51
CA LEU A 210 9.03 15.88 6.61
C LEU A 210 9.81 14.57 6.58
N PHE A 211 9.11 13.46 6.83
CA PHE A 211 9.66 12.12 6.76
C PHE A 211 9.03 11.33 5.64
N PHE A 212 9.88 10.82 4.75
CA PHE A 212 9.53 9.77 3.79
C PHE A 212 10.10 8.45 4.29
N VAL A 213 9.23 7.60 4.84
CA VAL A 213 9.59 6.32 5.43
C VAL A 213 9.27 5.21 4.45
N GLY A 214 10.30 4.60 3.84
CA GLY A 214 10.14 3.50 2.93
C GLY A 214 11.27 3.32 1.93
N LYS A 215 11.31 2.13 1.34
CA LYS A 215 12.35 1.75 0.38
C LYS A 215 12.19 2.46 -0.97
N TYR A 216 13.31 2.68 -1.65
CA TYR A 216 13.37 3.22 -3.02
C TYR A 216 14.02 2.26 -4.03
N ALA A 217 14.35 1.03 -3.59
CA ALA A 217 14.98 0.05 -4.46
C ALA A 217 14.20 -0.17 -5.76
N GLY A 218 14.90 -0.04 -6.89
CA GLY A 218 14.34 -0.07 -8.25
C GLY A 218 13.75 1.27 -8.71
N MET A 219 13.86 2.34 -7.89
CA MET A 219 13.40 3.70 -8.19
C MET A 219 14.48 4.75 -7.85
N GLU A 220 15.75 4.39 -8.01
CA GLU A 220 16.90 5.23 -7.65
C GLU A 220 16.87 6.56 -8.39
N ALA A 221 16.51 6.57 -9.68
CA ALA A 221 16.44 7.79 -10.48
C ALA A 221 15.37 8.77 -9.93
N TYR A 222 14.18 8.26 -9.57
CA TYR A 222 13.13 9.07 -8.99
C TYR A 222 13.50 9.57 -7.58
N TYR A 223 14.11 8.70 -6.77
CA TYR A 223 14.63 9.07 -5.45
C TYR A 223 15.65 10.22 -5.52
N GLU A 224 16.64 10.13 -6.41
CA GLU A 224 17.63 11.20 -6.62
C GLU A 224 17.00 12.48 -7.18
N GLN A 225 15.96 12.37 -7.98
CA GLN A 225 15.18 13.53 -8.43
C GLN A 225 14.50 14.24 -7.25
N LEU A 226 13.87 13.50 -6.34
CA LEU A 226 13.21 14.08 -5.14
C LEU A 226 14.21 14.77 -4.23
N LYS A 227 15.39 14.19 -4.03
CA LYS A 227 16.47 14.81 -3.23
C LYS A 227 16.91 16.14 -3.82
N ARG A 228 17.27 16.11 -5.12
CA ARG A 228 17.65 17.35 -5.84
C ARG A 228 16.54 18.40 -5.81
N TYR A 229 15.28 17.97 -5.86
CA TYR A 229 14.16 18.88 -5.78
C TYR A 229 14.05 19.53 -4.40
N ALA A 230 14.19 18.76 -3.30
CA ALA A 230 14.21 19.31 -1.96
C ALA A 230 15.41 20.26 -1.74
N GLU A 231 16.60 19.93 -2.26
CA GLU A 231 17.80 20.77 -2.22
C GLU A 231 17.60 22.07 -2.99
N ALA A 232 17.00 22.03 -4.19
CA ALA A 232 16.71 23.22 -4.98
C ALA A 232 15.72 24.19 -4.32
N LEU A 233 14.89 23.69 -3.40
CA LEU A 233 13.98 24.46 -2.57
C LEU A 233 14.61 24.88 -1.22
N ASP A 234 15.90 24.65 -0.99
CA ASP A 234 16.63 24.85 0.29
C ASP A 234 15.94 24.20 1.51
N LEU A 235 15.31 23.05 1.30
CA LEU A 235 14.63 22.29 2.36
C LEU A 235 15.60 21.33 3.06
N LYS A 236 16.09 21.70 4.26
CA LYS A 236 17.07 20.89 5.04
C LYS A 236 16.41 19.82 5.92
N ASP A 237 15.11 19.97 6.23
CA ASP A 237 14.37 19.07 7.13
C ASP A 237 13.47 18.08 6.38
N VAL A 238 13.91 17.61 5.21
CA VAL A 238 13.29 16.50 4.47
C VAL A 238 14.15 15.25 4.62
N TYR A 239 13.58 14.21 5.22
CA TYR A 239 14.29 12.98 5.57
C TYR A 239 13.75 11.80 4.79
N PHE A 240 14.63 11.12 4.05
CA PHE A 240 14.34 9.86 3.39
C PHE A 240 15.02 8.73 4.17
N THR A 241 14.25 7.89 4.84
CA THR A 241 14.81 6.86 5.74
C THR A 241 15.32 5.63 5.01
N GLY A 242 14.84 5.39 3.78
CA GLY A 242 15.05 4.12 3.10
C GLY A 242 14.31 2.98 3.81
N HIS A 243 14.82 1.75 3.65
CA HIS A 243 14.27 0.58 4.34
C HIS A 243 14.73 0.56 5.79
N ILE A 244 13.79 0.60 6.71
CA ILE A 244 14.02 0.59 8.16
C ILE A 244 13.30 -0.59 8.81
N LYS A 245 13.57 -0.86 10.08
CA LYS A 245 12.93 -1.91 10.86
C LYS A 245 11.49 -1.54 11.21
N PHE A 246 10.69 -2.54 11.50
CA PHE A 246 9.28 -2.35 11.83
C PHE A 246 9.06 -1.53 13.10
N ASP A 247 9.86 -1.76 14.15
CA ASP A 247 9.84 -0.96 15.39
C ASP A 247 10.15 0.53 15.15
N GLU A 248 11.01 0.84 14.17
CA GLU A 248 11.29 2.21 13.74
C GLU A 248 10.09 2.82 13.00
N ILE A 249 9.40 2.04 12.13
CA ILE A 249 8.16 2.49 11.47
C ILE A 249 7.10 2.87 12.52
N LEU A 250 6.90 2.02 13.54
CA LEU A 250 5.97 2.29 14.65
C LEU A 250 6.31 3.62 15.36
N ALA A 251 7.60 3.88 15.57
CA ALA A 251 8.05 5.11 16.23
C ALA A 251 7.78 6.35 15.37
N TYR A 252 7.97 6.28 14.05
CA TYR A 252 7.61 7.40 13.15
C TYR A 252 6.12 7.71 13.19
N TYR A 253 5.24 6.70 13.18
CA TYR A 253 3.79 6.94 13.33
C TYR A 253 3.45 7.58 14.68
N ARG A 254 4.09 7.14 15.77
CA ARG A 254 3.83 7.66 17.13
C ARG A 254 4.34 9.08 17.34
N THR A 255 5.30 9.54 16.54
CA THR A 255 5.82 10.92 16.60
C THR A 255 5.20 11.83 15.55
N ALA A 256 4.37 11.31 14.65
CA ALA A 256 3.78 12.07 13.56
C ALA A 256 2.62 12.95 14.05
N ASP A 257 2.56 14.18 13.56
CA ASP A 257 1.46 15.12 13.77
C ASP A 257 0.41 15.07 12.67
N VAL A 258 0.86 14.87 11.42
CA VAL A 258 -0.01 14.75 10.23
C VAL A 258 0.59 13.74 9.25
N PHE A 259 -0.27 12.91 8.68
CA PHE A 259 0.06 12.02 7.56
C PHE A 259 -0.40 12.66 6.24
N VAL A 260 0.48 12.73 5.24
CA VAL A 260 0.18 13.35 3.94
C VAL A 260 0.32 12.34 2.82
N CYS A 261 -0.74 12.13 2.05
CA CYS A 261 -0.78 11.20 0.91
C CYS A 261 -1.26 11.90 -0.37
N MET A 262 -0.33 12.24 -1.28
CA MET A 262 -0.65 12.87 -2.56
C MET A 262 -0.63 11.87 -3.74
N SER A 263 -0.78 10.56 -3.44
CA SER A 263 -0.75 9.48 -4.43
C SER A 263 -1.79 9.68 -5.54
N GLU A 264 -1.41 9.41 -6.78
CA GLU A 264 -2.32 9.42 -7.93
C GLU A 264 -2.85 8.02 -8.28
N HIS A 265 -2.26 6.99 -7.70
CA HIS A 265 -2.72 5.63 -7.95
C HIS A 265 -2.40 4.69 -6.79
N GLU A 266 -3.45 4.10 -6.22
CA GLU A 266 -3.42 3.12 -5.14
C GLU A 266 -4.47 2.04 -5.37
N GLY A 267 -4.14 0.80 -4.99
CA GLY A 267 -5.13 -0.28 -4.96
C GLY A 267 -5.93 -0.34 -3.66
N PHE A 268 -5.31 0.08 -2.54
CA PHE A 268 -5.91 0.11 -1.20
C PHE A 268 -5.30 1.22 -0.34
N CYS A 269 -3.98 1.33 -0.28
CA CYS A 269 -3.22 2.25 0.55
C CYS A 269 -3.22 1.90 2.05
N VAL A 270 -2.56 0.80 2.42
CA VAL A 270 -2.36 0.38 3.82
C VAL A 270 -1.89 1.52 4.74
N PRO A 271 -0.97 2.43 4.34
CA PRO A 271 -0.53 3.54 5.18
C PRO A 271 -1.63 4.45 5.71
N LEU A 272 -2.78 4.57 5.03
CA LEU A 272 -3.92 5.31 5.56
C LEU A 272 -4.53 4.60 6.78
N VAL A 273 -4.65 3.27 6.71
CA VAL A 273 -5.16 2.47 7.83
C VAL A 273 -4.18 2.50 9.00
N GLU A 274 -2.87 2.44 8.72
CA GLU A 274 -1.83 2.60 9.73
C GLU A 274 -1.92 3.97 10.42
N ALA A 275 -2.00 5.06 9.66
CA ALA A 275 -2.15 6.40 10.22
C ALA A 275 -3.42 6.54 11.07
N MET A 276 -4.54 5.96 10.62
CA MET A 276 -5.78 5.92 11.42
C MET A 276 -5.61 5.14 12.72
N TYR A 277 -4.92 4.00 12.69
CA TYR A 277 -4.65 3.18 13.88
C TYR A 277 -3.86 3.95 14.94
N PHE A 278 -2.84 4.70 14.52
CA PHE A 278 -2.03 5.54 15.41
C PHE A 278 -2.68 6.88 15.76
N GLY A 279 -3.88 7.17 15.25
CA GLY A 279 -4.57 8.43 15.50
C GLY A 279 -3.83 9.64 14.90
N VAL A 280 -3.13 9.46 13.80
CA VAL A 280 -2.47 10.53 13.06
C VAL A 280 -3.47 11.13 12.08
N PRO A 281 -3.81 12.43 12.18
CA PRO A 281 -4.69 13.09 11.22
C PRO A 281 -4.14 12.99 9.79
N ILE A 282 -5.04 12.77 8.82
CA ILE A 282 -4.68 12.49 7.44
C ILE A 282 -5.19 13.60 6.52
N VAL A 283 -4.33 14.08 5.60
CA VAL A 283 -4.75 14.75 4.38
C VAL A 283 -4.31 13.92 3.19
N ALA A 284 -5.24 13.66 2.27
CA ALA A 284 -4.98 12.81 1.12
C ALA A 284 -5.62 13.39 -0.16
N TYR A 285 -4.96 13.18 -1.29
CA TYR A 285 -5.52 13.50 -2.60
C TYR A 285 -6.55 12.45 -3.00
N ASP A 286 -7.72 12.91 -3.46
CA ASP A 286 -8.79 12.03 -3.91
C ASP A 286 -8.43 11.38 -5.26
N SER A 287 -7.95 10.16 -5.19
CA SER A 287 -7.58 9.37 -6.36
C SER A 287 -7.76 7.88 -6.12
N SER A 288 -8.15 7.14 -7.17
CA SER A 288 -8.19 5.68 -7.16
C SER A 288 -8.89 5.10 -5.91
N ALA A 289 -8.23 4.25 -5.10
CA ALA A 289 -8.82 3.65 -3.90
C ALA A 289 -8.69 4.52 -2.62
N ILE A 290 -8.11 5.73 -2.71
CA ILE A 290 -7.86 6.58 -1.53
C ILE A 290 -9.15 6.91 -0.79
N ALA A 291 -10.16 7.44 -1.50
CA ALA A 291 -11.44 7.81 -0.90
C ALA A 291 -12.15 6.61 -0.25
N ASP A 292 -12.11 5.44 -0.90
CA ASP A 292 -12.74 4.21 -0.38
C ASP A 292 -12.07 3.74 0.93
N THR A 293 -10.73 3.76 0.98
CA THR A 293 -9.98 3.35 2.17
C THR A 293 -10.08 4.39 3.29
N LEU A 294 -9.94 5.68 2.97
CA LEU A 294 -9.98 6.75 3.96
C LEU A 294 -11.38 6.97 4.55
N GLY A 295 -12.41 6.90 3.70
CA GLY A 295 -13.78 7.23 4.11
C GLY A 295 -13.85 8.61 4.76
N ASN A 296 -14.42 8.68 5.95
CA ASN A 296 -14.51 9.93 6.74
C ASN A 296 -13.31 10.10 7.73
N GLY A 297 -12.29 9.24 7.65
CA GLY A 297 -11.15 9.21 8.59
C GLY A 297 -10.07 10.27 8.33
N GLY A 298 -10.29 11.24 7.45
CA GLY A 298 -9.33 12.30 7.14
C GLY A 298 -9.93 13.37 6.26
N ILE A 299 -9.07 14.25 5.73
CA ILE A 299 -9.44 15.29 4.77
C ILE A 299 -9.03 14.83 3.38
N LEU A 300 -9.99 14.66 2.49
CA LEU A 300 -9.76 14.47 1.07
C LEU A 300 -9.70 15.83 0.37
N THR A 301 -8.74 15.99 -0.55
CA THR A 301 -8.66 17.15 -1.44
C THR A 301 -8.69 16.70 -2.90
N GLU A 302 -9.48 17.37 -3.71
CA GLU A 302 -9.53 17.19 -5.17
C GLU A 302 -8.46 18.05 -5.88
N ASP A 303 -7.82 18.96 -5.16
CA ASP A 303 -6.80 19.86 -5.67
C ASP A 303 -5.45 19.57 -5.00
N LYS A 304 -4.39 19.61 -5.80
CA LYS A 304 -3.01 19.48 -5.37
C LYS A 304 -2.28 20.82 -5.25
N ASP A 305 -3.00 21.96 -5.21
CA ASP A 305 -2.36 23.24 -4.93
C ASP A 305 -1.56 23.11 -3.62
N PRO A 306 -0.24 23.26 -3.69
CA PRO A 306 0.62 23.05 -2.54
C PRO A 306 0.35 24.02 -1.40
N LYS A 307 -0.20 25.22 -1.68
CA LYS A 307 -0.61 26.19 -0.66
C LYS A 307 -1.84 25.70 0.09
N LEU A 308 -2.85 25.20 -0.65
CA LEU A 308 -4.05 24.63 -0.06
C LEU A 308 -3.70 23.44 0.83
N VAL A 309 -2.87 22.51 0.35
CA VAL A 309 -2.43 21.36 1.15
C VAL A 309 -1.66 21.79 2.37
N ALA A 310 -0.79 22.79 2.27
CA ALA A 310 -0.07 23.36 3.40
C ALA A 310 -1.02 23.98 4.44
N GLU A 311 -2.06 24.68 4.00
CA GLU A 311 -3.10 25.23 4.89
C GLU A 311 -3.90 24.15 5.61
N ILE A 312 -4.25 23.06 4.92
CA ILE A 312 -4.90 21.91 5.54
C ILE A 312 -3.99 21.27 6.60
N ILE A 313 -2.71 21.07 6.29
CA ILE A 313 -1.71 20.60 7.27
C ILE A 313 -1.68 21.50 8.49
N ASN A 314 -1.57 22.82 8.27
CA ASN A 314 -1.53 23.80 9.37
C ASN A 314 -2.79 23.72 10.23
N ARG A 315 -3.95 23.61 9.60
CA ARG A 315 -5.22 23.47 10.33
C ARG A 315 -5.27 22.21 11.18
N LEU A 316 -4.81 21.07 10.64
CA LEU A 316 -4.75 19.79 11.37
C LEU A 316 -3.77 19.83 12.57
N VAL A 317 -2.71 20.63 12.48
CA VAL A 317 -1.73 20.81 13.56
C VAL A 317 -2.25 21.77 14.63
N GLN A 318 -2.90 22.89 14.23
CA GLN A 318 -3.25 23.98 15.16
C GLN A 318 -4.64 23.83 15.80
N ASP A 319 -5.59 23.19 15.11
CA ASP A 319 -6.97 23.06 15.58
C ASP A 319 -7.18 21.74 16.32
N GLU A 320 -7.04 21.78 17.63
CA GLU A 320 -7.19 20.60 18.50
C GLU A 320 -8.60 19.99 18.41
N THR A 321 -9.64 20.78 18.20
CA THR A 321 -11.02 20.33 18.09
C THR A 321 -11.21 19.52 16.80
N LEU A 322 -10.76 20.07 15.67
CA LEU A 322 -10.78 19.39 14.39
C LEU A 322 -9.96 18.08 14.44
N ARG A 323 -8.77 18.13 15.05
CA ARG A 323 -7.91 16.96 15.23
C ARG A 323 -8.63 15.83 15.99
N LYS A 324 -9.25 16.14 17.12
CA LYS A 324 -10.02 15.17 17.92
C LYS A 324 -11.20 14.59 17.16
N GLU A 325 -11.90 15.42 16.39
CA GLU A 325 -13.02 14.97 15.55
C GLU A 325 -12.55 13.99 14.47
N ILE A 326 -11.47 14.30 13.77
CA ILE A 326 -10.90 13.41 12.74
C ILE A 326 -10.45 12.09 13.35
N ILE A 327 -9.74 12.11 14.48
CA ILE A 327 -9.31 10.88 15.18
C ILE A 327 -10.51 10.05 15.62
N SER A 328 -11.60 10.66 16.04
CA SER A 328 -12.83 9.95 16.37
C SER A 328 -13.43 9.25 15.15
N ARG A 329 -13.45 9.92 14.00
CA ARG A 329 -13.92 9.36 12.73
C ARG A 329 -13.01 8.24 12.23
N GLN A 330 -11.70 8.35 12.45
CA GLN A 330 -10.72 7.29 12.13
C GLN A 330 -11.03 5.99 12.87
N LYS A 331 -11.35 6.07 14.17
CA LYS A 331 -11.74 4.89 14.98
C LYS A 331 -12.98 4.19 14.43
N GLU A 332 -13.96 4.94 13.91
CA GLU A 332 -15.13 4.34 13.27
C GLU A 332 -14.76 3.71 11.92
N GLN A 333 -13.92 4.35 11.13
CA GLN A 333 -13.48 3.83 9.83
C GLN A 333 -12.67 2.54 9.99
N LEU A 334 -11.82 2.42 11.01
CA LEU A 334 -11.03 1.24 11.30
C LEU A 334 -11.87 -0.02 11.50
N LYS A 335 -13.09 0.10 12.02
CA LYS A 335 -14.00 -1.05 12.20
C LYS A 335 -14.32 -1.79 10.88
N ARG A 336 -14.18 -1.12 9.74
CA ARG A 336 -14.37 -1.74 8.41
C ARG A 336 -13.25 -2.73 8.07
N PHE A 337 -12.11 -2.67 8.76
CA PHE A 337 -10.90 -3.46 8.50
C PHE A 337 -10.60 -4.44 9.65
N GLU A 338 -11.49 -4.56 10.63
CA GLU A 338 -11.43 -5.58 11.70
C GLU A 338 -11.95 -6.91 11.17
N TYR A 339 -11.35 -8.04 11.64
CA TYR A 339 -11.71 -9.41 11.23
C TYR A 339 -12.10 -10.25 12.43
#